data_66b9a94723ed3fb65682b3e64d9f1f20
#
_entry.id   66b9a94723ed3fb65682b3e64d9f1f20
#
_cell.length_a   1.000
_cell.length_b   1.000
_cell.length_c   1.000
_cell.angle_alpha   90.00
_cell.angle_beta   90.00
_cell.angle_gamma   90.00
#
_symmetry.space_group_name_H-M   'P 1'
#
loop_
_entity.id
_entity.type
_entity.pdbx_description
1 polymer ?
#
loop_
_entity_poly.entity_id
_entity_poly.type
_entity_poly.pdbx_seq_one_letter_code
_entity_poly.pdbx_strand_id
1 'polypeptide(L)'
;MTQTRKFRVGPLLRGLCLSLAAVLPAAAHADWPDHPIHMVVPFPPGSSPDILARTISEPLSQALGQPIVIDNKPGAGGNIGTRIVSQAKPDGYTLLYTINGPLVTAPTLYKKTLGYDPLTDLAPVTLVGTSPNVLVVPGSLKVDNVQDFVKLVKGRGNSLNYGSVGPGSSAHLAMEMFKESAGVDLAHIPYSGFPQVITAIIGGDVQAGFM
;
A
#
# COMPACT_ATOMS: atom_id res chain seq x y z
N MET A 1 28.67 36.47 71.52
CA MET A 1 28.91 37.37 70.37
C MET A 1 29.41 36.55 69.18
N THR A 2 28.51 36.18 68.28
CA THR A 2 28.80 35.28 67.17
C THR A 2 28.80 36.13 65.89
N GLN A 3 29.98 36.35 65.27
CA GLN A 3 30.12 37.07 64.02
C GLN A 3 29.81 36.16 62.82
N THR A 4 28.76 36.46 62.07
CA THR A 4 28.45 35.82 60.82
C THR A 4 29.27 36.49 59.67
N ARG A 5 30.25 35.76 59.14
CA ARG A 5 30.99 36.17 57.91
C ARG A 5 30.09 36.08 56.69
N LYS A 6 29.69 37.19 56.10
CA LYS A 6 29.05 37.26 54.80
C LYS A 6 30.07 37.04 53.72
N PHE A 7 30.05 35.91 53.03
CA PHE A 7 30.81 35.67 51.81
C PHE A 7 30.24 36.56 50.68
N ARG A 8 30.98 37.54 50.23
CA ARG A 8 30.67 38.34 49.04
C ARG A 8 31.26 37.60 47.83
N VAL A 9 30.40 36.99 47.02
CA VAL A 9 30.78 36.42 45.73
C VAL A 9 31.12 37.60 44.78
N GLY A 10 32.39 37.69 44.34
CA GLY A 10 32.90 38.78 43.53
C GLY A 10 32.27 38.80 42.11
N PRO A 11 32.27 39.97 41.47
CA PRO A 11 31.65 40.17 40.15
C PRO A 11 32.23 39.27 39.04
N LEU A 12 33.43 38.76 39.17
CA LEU A 12 34.05 37.81 38.24
C LEU A 12 33.35 36.42 38.20
N LEU A 13 32.82 35.93 39.32
CA LEU A 13 32.08 34.69 39.30
C LEU A 13 30.68 34.81 38.70
N ARG A 14 30.08 36.00 38.72
CA ARG A 14 28.78 36.26 38.08
C ARG A 14 28.88 36.37 36.56
N GLY A 15 29.99 36.83 36.02
CA GLY A 15 30.28 36.89 34.60
C GLY A 15 30.51 35.54 33.97
N LEU A 16 31.13 34.59 34.70
CA LEU A 16 31.43 33.26 34.25
C LEU A 16 30.16 32.34 34.14
N CYS A 17 29.18 32.54 35.04
CA CYS A 17 27.91 31.83 34.99
C CYS A 17 26.98 32.31 33.86
N LEU A 18 27.05 33.59 33.46
CA LEU A 18 26.26 34.09 32.34
C LEU A 18 26.82 33.71 30.97
N SER A 19 28.12 33.50 30.83
CA SER A 19 28.72 33.05 29.56
C SER A 19 28.56 31.57 29.29
N LEU A 20 28.31 30.74 30.32
CA LEU A 20 28.07 29.30 30.16
C LEU A 20 26.61 28.97 29.75
N ALA A 21 25.68 29.91 29.97
CA ALA A 21 24.28 29.77 29.55
C ALA A 21 24.03 30.04 28.05
N ALA A 22 25.01 30.61 27.33
CA ALA A 22 24.86 30.96 25.91
C ALA A 22 25.27 29.83 24.94
N VAL A 23 25.72 28.66 25.40
CA VAL A 23 26.11 27.51 24.58
C VAL A 23 25.12 26.36 24.76
N LEU A 24 23.81 26.68 24.78
CA LEU A 24 22.81 25.64 24.49
C LEU A 24 22.87 25.39 22.97
N PRO A 25 23.24 24.20 22.51
CA PRO A 25 23.07 23.89 21.11
C PRO A 25 21.57 24.09 20.82
N ALA A 26 21.25 25.05 19.94
CA ALA A 26 19.97 25.01 19.27
C ALA A 26 19.88 23.61 18.66
N ALA A 27 19.00 22.76 19.19
CA ALA A 27 18.69 21.50 18.56
C ALA A 27 18.21 21.88 17.16
N ALA A 28 19.12 21.79 16.19
CA ALA A 28 18.76 21.87 14.79
C ALA A 28 17.78 20.72 14.57
N HIS A 29 16.47 21.02 14.58
CA HIS A 29 15.49 20.13 14.00
C HIS A 29 15.93 20.02 12.54
N ALA A 30 16.55 18.90 12.20
CA ALA A 30 16.74 18.56 10.81
C ALA A 30 15.35 18.59 10.17
N ASP A 31 15.17 19.49 9.19
CA ASP A 31 13.89 19.61 8.48
C ASP A 31 13.58 18.27 7.84
N TRP A 32 12.47 17.65 8.21
CA TRP A 32 11.99 16.45 7.55
C TRP A 32 11.47 16.80 6.14
N PRO A 33 11.80 16.02 5.09
CA PRO A 33 12.73 14.88 5.06
C PRO A 33 14.18 15.31 4.81
N ASP A 34 15.16 14.69 5.49
CA ASP A 34 16.60 14.90 5.34
C ASP A 34 17.33 13.79 4.55
N HIS A 35 16.62 12.69 4.22
CA HIS A 35 17.13 11.56 3.43
C HIS A 35 16.01 10.94 2.59
N PRO A 36 16.32 9.98 1.66
CA PRO A 36 15.32 9.38 0.79
C PRO A 36 14.17 8.70 1.54
N ILE A 37 12.96 8.83 0.99
CA ILE A 37 11.75 8.18 1.49
C ILE A 37 11.51 6.91 0.69
N HIS A 38 11.24 5.79 1.37
CA HIS A 38 10.88 4.52 0.78
C HIS A 38 9.38 4.36 0.66
N MET A 39 8.89 4.14 -0.55
CA MET A 39 7.48 3.85 -0.81
C MET A 39 7.33 2.38 -1.17
N VAL A 40 6.83 1.60 -0.23
CA VAL A 40 6.56 0.17 -0.43
C VAL A 40 5.27 0.01 -1.22
N VAL A 41 5.39 -0.69 -2.36
CA VAL A 41 4.26 -1.09 -3.21
C VAL A 41 4.12 -2.61 -3.10
N PRO A 42 3.06 -3.14 -2.46
CA PRO A 42 2.91 -4.56 -2.19
C PRO A 42 2.43 -5.38 -3.41
N PHE A 43 2.80 -4.95 -4.61
CA PHE A 43 2.44 -5.55 -5.89
C PHE A 43 3.63 -5.57 -6.83
N PRO A 44 3.63 -6.47 -7.86
CA PRO A 44 4.73 -6.57 -8.80
C PRO A 44 4.93 -5.26 -9.60
N PRO A 45 6.15 -5.03 -10.09
CA PRO A 45 6.41 -3.98 -11.08
C PRO A 45 5.47 -4.11 -12.30
N GLY A 46 5.01 -2.97 -12.83
CA GLY A 46 4.07 -2.91 -13.96
C GLY A 46 2.61 -3.16 -13.60
N SER A 47 2.28 -3.42 -12.33
CA SER A 47 0.90 -3.42 -11.86
C SER A 47 0.35 -1.99 -11.75
N SER A 48 -0.97 -1.81 -11.76
CA SER A 48 -1.60 -0.49 -11.63
C SER A 48 -1.11 0.29 -10.39
N PRO A 49 -0.99 -0.32 -9.18
CA PRO A 49 -0.42 0.37 -8.04
C PRO A 49 1.04 0.81 -8.24
N ASP A 50 1.86 -0.01 -8.90
CA ASP A 50 3.26 0.35 -9.17
C ASP A 50 3.37 1.51 -10.16
N ILE A 51 2.59 1.48 -11.25
CA ILE A 51 2.55 2.55 -12.25
C ILE A 51 2.12 3.87 -11.59
N LEU A 52 1.06 3.86 -10.81
CA LEU A 52 0.56 5.06 -10.13
C LEU A 52 1.56 5.57 -9.07
N ALA A 53 2.16 4.68 -8.27
CA ALA A 53 3.19 5.05 -7.31
C ALA A 53 4.38 5.74 -8.00
N ARG A 54 4.87 5.21 -9.14
CA ARG A 54 5.94 5.84 -9.93
C ARG A 54 5.52 7.16 -10.55
N THR A 55 4.27 7.28 -11.00
CA THR A 55 3.74 8.53 -11.57
C THR A 55 3.74 9.66 -10.55
N ILE A 56 3.41 9.37 -9.28
CA ILE A 56 3.40 10.40 -8.23
C ILE A 56 4.76 10.60 -7.56
N SER A 57 5.68 9.63 -7.64
CA SER A 57 6.98 9.70 -6.94
C SER A 57 7.85 10.85 -7.43
N GLU A 58 7.86 11.14 -8.72
CA GLU A 58 8.68 12.23 -9.28
C GLU A 58 8.21 13.62 -8.80
N PRO A 59 6.94 14.04 -8.99
CA PRO A 59 6.49 15.32 -8.47
C PRO A 59 6.55 15.41 -6.93
N LEU A 60 6.34 14.30 -6.23
CA LEU A 60 6.45 14.25 -4.77
C LEU A 60 7.92 14.44 -4.32
N SER A 61 8.87 13.81 -5.01
CA SER A 61 10.30 13.99 -4.77
C SER A 61 10.73 15.44 -4.97
N GLN A 62 10.25 16.09 -6.03
CA GLN A 62 10.53 17.50 -6.30
C GLN A 62 9.95 18.42 -5.19
N ALA A 63 8.74 18.15 -4.75
CA ALA A 63 8.06 18.94 -3.71
C ALA A 63 8.72 18.80 -2.33
N LEU A 64 9.22 17.60 -2.00
CA LEU A 64 9.84 17.30 -0.71
C LEU A 64 11.36 17.52 -0.70
N GLY A 65 11.99 17.72 -1.85
CA GLY A 65 13.43 17.88 -1.96
C GLY A 65 14.26 16.62 -1.69
N GLN A 66 13.61 15.43 -1.57
CA GLN A 66 14.25 14.16 -1.32
C GLN A 66 13.74 13.07 -2.28
N PRO A 67 14.58 12.11 -2.70
CA PRO A 67 14.15 11.02 -3.56
C PRO A 67 13.06 10.16 -2.93
N ILE A 68 12.08 9.74 -3.75
CA ILE A 68 11.11 8.69 -3.39
C ILE A 68 11.54 7.39 -4.05
N VAL A 69 11.95 6.41 -3.26
CA VAL A 69 12.41 5.09 -3.72
C VAL A 69 11.25 4.11 -3.69
N ILE A 70 10.90 3.54 -4.85
CA ILE A 70 9.81 2.55 -4.95
C ILE A 70 10.36 1.15 -4.67
N ASP A 71 9.82 0.52 -3.62
CA ASP A 71 10.15 -0.85 -3.20
C ASP A 71 8.98 -1.80 -3.46
N ASN A 72 9.06 -2.64 -4.49
CA ASN A 72 8.02 -3.63 -4.75
C ASN A 72 8.18 -4.84 -3.81
N LYS A 73 7.16 -5.13 -2.99
CA LYS A 73 7.11 -6.25 -2.02
C LYS A 73 5.82 -7.07 -2.22
N PRO A 74 5.70 -7.79 -3.34
CA PRO A 74 4.48 -8.53 -3.66
C PRO A 74 4.30 -9.76 -2.77
N GLY A 75 3.05 -10.26 -2.75
CA GLY A 75 2.70 -11.53 -2.11
C GLY A 75 1.46 -11.45 -1.22
N ALA A 76 0.75 -12.56 -1.13
CA ALA A 76 -0.49 -12.74 -0.34
C ALA A 76 -1.52 -11.61 -0.58
N GLY A 77 -1.78 -11.24 -1.86
CA GLY A 77 -2.72 -10.16 -2.18
C GLY A 77 -2.32 -8.78 -1.69
N GLY A 78 -1.01 -8.55 -1.43
CA GLY A 78 -0.47 -7.30 -0.90
C GLY A 78 -0.24 -7.30 0.62
N ASN A 79 -0.64 -8.35 1.34
CA ASN A 79 -0.52 -8.39 2.80
C ASN A 79 0.93 -8.43 3.28
N ILE A 80 1.87 -9.03 2.50
CA ILE A 80 3.28 -9.11 2.88
C ILE A 80 3.89 -7.70 2.94
N GLY A 81 3.78 -6.91 1.87
CA GLY A 81 4.32 -5.55 1.85
C GLY A 81 3.64 -4.62 2.84
N THR A 82 2.32 -4.75 3.03
CA THR A 82 1.57 -3.97 4.02
C THR A 82 2.07 -4.25 5.44
N ARG A 83 2.32 -5.53 5.79
CA ARG A 83 2.89 -5.90 7.10
C ARG A 83 4.30 -5.35 7.30
N ILE A 84 5.13 -5.29 6.26
CA ILE A 84 6.46 -4.69 6.36
C ILE A 84 6.35 -3.23 6.80
N VAL A 85 5.42 -2.46 6.20
CA VAL A 85 5.24 -1.05 6.55
C VAL A 85 4.63 -0.88 7.95
N SER A 86 3.66 -1.72 8.34
CA SER A 86 3.06 -1.66 9.68
C SER A 86 4.07 -1.90 10.80
N GLN A 87 5.20 -2.54 10.51
CA GLN A 87 6.29 -2.82 11.44
C GLN A 87 7.48 -1.85 11.30
N ALA A 88 7.41 -0.92 10.35
CA ALA A 88 8.46 0.08 10.15
C ALA A 88 8.41 1.16 11.24
N LYS A 89 9.48 1.94 11.36
CA LYS A 89 9.51 3.10 12.26
C LYS A 89 8.48 4.14 11.80
N PRO A 90 7.70 4.74 12.71
CA PRO A 90 6.71 5.76 12.38
C PRO A 90 7.33 7.17 12.25
N ASP A 91 8.41 7.27 11.48
CA ASP A 91 9.19 8.50 11.28
C ASP A 91 8.89 9.22 9.95
N GLY A 92 7.98 8.66 9.14
CA GLY A 92 7.58 9.22 7.85
C GLY A 92 8.46 8.82 6.68
N TYR A 93 9.52 8.03 6.87
CA TYR A 93 10.42 7.60 5.80
C TYR A 93 10.04 6.28 5.14
N THR A 94 9.04 5.57 5.68
CA THR A 94 8.48 4.37 5.07
C THR A 94 7.00 4.58 4.79
N LEU A 95 6.65 4.74 3.52
CA LEU A 95 5.27 4.92 3.05
C LEU A 95 4.73 3.61 2.47
N LEU A 96 3.44 3.41 2.58
CA LEU A 96 2.71 2.34 1.90
C LEU A 96 1.85 2.93 0.78
N TYR A 97 2.05 2.46 -0.45
CA TYR A 97 1.12 2.70 -1.54
C TYR A 97 0.39 1.40 -1.87
N THR A 98 -0.87 1.29 -1.50
CA THR A 98 -1.63 0.04 -1.60
C THR A 98 -3.05 0.27 -2.13
N ILE A 99 -3.80 -0.82 -2.24
CA ILE A 99 -5.22 -0.85 -2.62
C ILE A 99 -6.09 -1.32 -1.45
N ASN A 100 -7.39 -1.35 -1.64
CA ASN A 100 -8.38 -1.70 -0.62
C ASN A 100 -8.22 -3.12 -0.02
N GLY A 101 -7.74 -4.11 -0.78
CA GLY A 101 -7.63 -5.51 -0.31
C GLY A 101 -6.93 -5.65 1.04
N PRO A 102 -5.65 -5.27 1.17
CA PRO A 102 -4.90 -5.31 2.42
C PRO A 102 -5.51 -4.49 3.57
N LEU A 103 -6.21 -3.39 3.26
CA LEU A 103 -6.72 -2.47 4.27
C LEU A 103 -8.14 -2.79 4.75
N VAL A 104 -8.99 -3.34 3.88
CA VAL A 104 -10.43 -3.51 4.15
C VAL A 104 -10.83 -4.97 4.27
N THR A 105 -10.37 -5.80 3.32
CA THR A 105 -10.84 -7.20 3.21
C THR A 105 -9.98 -8.15 4.03
N ALA A 106 -8.66 -7.94 4.01
CA ALA A 106 -7.70 -8.82 4.68
C ALA A 106 -7.94 -8.96 6.20
N PRO A 107 -8.31 -7.90 6.96
CA PRO A 107 -8.62 -8.03 8.38
C PRO A 107 -9.73 -9.05 8.70
N THR A 108 -10.70 -9.17 7.81
CA THR A 108 -11.79 -10.16 7.95
C THR A 108 -11.35 -11.55 7.49
N LEU A 109 -10.73 -11.67 6.32
CA LEU A 109 -10.37 -12.95 5.72
C LEU A 109 -9.21 -13.64 6.46
N TYR A 110 -8.24 -12.89 6.93
CA TYR A 110 -7.00 -13.40 7.53
C TYR A 110 -6.87 -13.06 9.01
N LYS A 111 -7.97 -12.83 9.71
CA LYS A 111 -8.04 -12.36 11.10
C LYS A 111 -6.99 -12.97 12.05
N LYS A 112 -6.69 -14.29 11.89
CA LYS A 112 -5.74 -15.01 12.76
C LYS A 112 -4.28 -14.98 12.27
N THR A 113 -4.04 -14.63 11.02
CA THR A 113 -2.72 -14.80 10.36
C THR A 113 -2.22 -13.54 9.67
N LEU A 114 -3.00 -12.45 9.69
CA LEU A 114 -2.68 -11.21 8.98
C LEU A 114 -1.38 -10.57 9.50
N GLY A 115 -1.25 -10.49 10.82
CA GLY A 115 -0.03 -9.97 11.48
C GLY A 115 0.11 -8.45 11.47
N TYR A 116 -0.98 -7.72 11.18
CA TYR A 116 -1.12 -6.27 11.32
C TYR A 116 -2.59 -5.88 11.45
N ASP A 117 -2.86 -4.71 12.02
CA ASP A 117 -4.18 -4.07 12.02
C ASP A 117 -4.08 -2.72 11.28
N PRO A 118 -4.72 -2.57 10.11
CA PRO A 118 -4.62 -1.33 9.32
C PRO A 118 -5.19 -0.10 10.02
N LEU A 119 -6.03 -0.25 11.04
CA LEU A 119 -6.62 0.86 11.77
C LEU A 119 -5.71 1.40 12.89
N THR A 120 -4.84 0.56 13.46
CA THR A 120 -3.96 0.93 14.57
C THR A 120 -2.50 1.02 14.20
N ASP A 121 -2.05 0.24 13.21
CA ASP A 121 -0.64 0.11 12.86
C ASP A 121 -0.23 0.98 11.65
N LEU A 122 -1.20 1.62 10.98
CA LEU A 122 -0.98 2.49 9.83
C LEU A 122 -1.64 3.85 10.04
N ALA A 123 -0.91 4.92 9.71
CA ALA A 123 -1.45 6.28 9.66
C ALA A 123 -1.86 6.61 8.21
N PRO A 124 -3.16 6.83 7.92
CA PRO A 124 -3.60 7.17 6.57
C PRO A 124 -3.12 8.58 6.18
N VAL A 125 -2.55 8.72 4.99
CA VAL A 125 -2.07 10.00 4.45
C VAL A 125 -3.13 10.60 3.52
N THR A 126 -3.45 9.90 2.43
CA THR A 126 -4.45 10.39 1.45
C THR A 126 -4.94 9.27 0.53
N LEU A 127 -6.11 9.48 -0.07
CA LEU A 127 -6.59 8.70 -1.20
C LEU A 127 -6.03 9.30 -2.50
N VAL A 128 -5.14 8.58 -3.17
CA VAL A 128 -4.51 9.06 -4.42
C VAL A 128 -5.46 9.04 -5.60
N GLY A 129 -6.33 8.02 -5.68
CA GLY A 129 -7.30 7.90 -6.77
C GLY A 129 -8.22 6.70 -6.60
N THR A 130 -9.24 6.65 -7.44
CA THR A 130 -10.16 5.52 -7.57
C THR A 130 -10.22 5.05 -9.02
N SER A 131 -10.40 3.74 -9.21
CA SER A 131 -10.57 3.14 -10.53
C SER A 131 -11.70 2.12 -10.46
N PRO A 132 -12.64 2.10 -11.43
CA PRO A 132 -13.64 1.05 -11.51
C PRO A 132 -12.99 -0.27 -11.95
N ASN A 133 -13.53 -1.40 -11.48
CA ASN A 133 -13.18 -2.69 -12.04
C ASN A 133 -13.92 -2.88 -13.38
N VAL A 134 -13.21 -3.39 -14.38
CA VAL A 134 -13.75 -3.72 -15.70
C VAL A 134 -13.67 -5.22 -15.91
N LEU A 135 -14.79 -5.85 -16.33
CA LEU A 135 -14.80 -7.25 -16.72
C LEU A 135 -14.08 -7.43 -18.05
N VAL A 136 -13.04 -8.24 -18.06
CA VAL A 136 -12.24 -8.55 -19.24
C VAL A 136 -12.32 -10.04 -19.54
N VAL A 137 -12.48 -10.36 -20.84
CA VAL A 137 -12.50 -11.73 -21.37
C VAL A 137 -11.61 -11.81 -22.62
N PRO A 138 -11.02 -12.96 -22.94
CA PRO A 138 -10.22 -13.08 -24.16
C PRO A 138 -11.11 -13.01 -25.41
N GLY A 139 -10.64 -12.35 -26.46
CA GLY A 139 -11.37 -12.22 -27.72
C GLY A 139 -11.69 -13.56 -28.40
N SER A 140 -10.98 -14.63 -28.03
CA SER A 140 -11.24 -16.00 -28.52
C SER A 140 -12.59 -16.55 -28.09
N LEU A 141 -13.21 -16.02 -27.04
CA LEU A 141 -14.55 -16.42 -26.59
C LEU A 141 -15.67 -15.93 -27.51
N LYS A 142 -15.39 -14.92 -28.36
CA LYS A 142 -16.36 -14.35 -29.33
C LYS A 142 -17.68 -13.94 -28.67
N VAL A 143 -17.60 -13.22 -27.55
CA VAL A 143 -18.73 -12.64 -26.84
C VAL A 143 -18.62 -11.12 -26.91
N ASP A 144 -19.71 -10.44 -27.26
CA ASP A 144 -19.72 -8.99 -27.49
C ASP A 144 -20.29 -8.20 -26.31
N ASN A 145 -20.91 -8.89 -25.35
CA ASN A 145 -21.53 -8.26 -24.20
C ASN A 145 -21.61 -9.23 -23.00
N VAL A 146 -21.96 -8.71 -21.84
CA VAL A 146 -22.06 -9.48 -20.57
C VAL A 146 -23.09 -10.59 -20.67
N GLN A 147 -24.23 -10.37 -21.34
CA GLN A 147 -25.30 -11.34 -21.47
C GLN A 147 -24.86 -12.58 -22.26
N ASP A 148 -24.10 -12.37 -23.32
CA ASP A 148 -23.55 -13.48 -24.12
C ASP A 148 -22.43 -14.23 -23.36
N PHE A 149 -21.62 -13.53 -22.57
CA PHE A 149 -20.69 -14.18 -21.65
C PHE A 149 -21.41 -15.04 -20.62
N VAL A 150 -22.47 -14.53 -19.98
CA VAL A 150 -23.28 -15.29 -19.01
C VAL A 150 -23.89 -16.55 -19.64
N LYS A 151 -24.45 -16.43 -20.87
CA LYS A 151 -24.98 -17.61 -21.61
C LYS A 151 -23.88 -18.65 -21.88
N LEU A 152 -22.69 -18.19 -22.31
CA LEU A 152 -21.56 -19.06 -22.57
C LEU A 152 -21.12 -19.80 -21.29
N VAL A 153 -21.00 -19.08 -20.16
CA VAL A 153 -20.62 -19.69 -18.87
C VAL A 153 -21.66 -20.73 -18.45
N LYS A 154 -22.97 -20.41 -18.50
CA LYS A 154 -24.06 -21.36 -18.20
C LYS A 154 -24.03 -22.59 -19.09
N GLY A 155 -23.70 -22.43 -20.37
CA GLY A 155 -23.62 -23.54 -21.32
C GLY A 155 -22.41 -24.44 -21.14
N ARG A 156 -21.35 -23.98 -20.50
CA ARG A 156 -20.11 -24.73 -20.28
C ARG A 156 -19.98 -25.34 -18.87
N GLY A 157 -20.91 -25.04 -17.98
CA GLY A 157 -20.84 -25.47 -16.58
C GLY A 157 -19.56 -24.93 -15.89
N ASN A 158 -19.04 -25.66 -14.93
CA ASN A 158 -17.88 -25.27 -14.11
C ASN A 158 -16.52 -25.49 -14.81
N SER A 159 -16.46 -25.40 -16.15
CA SER A 159 -15.23 -25.62 -16.92
C SER A 159 -14.42 -24.36 -17.21
N LEU A 160 -14.90 -23.20 -16.77
CA LEU A 160 -14.26 -21.92 -16.99
C LEU A 160 -13.64 -21.37 -15.70
N ASN A 161 -12.51 -20.71 -15.85
CA ASN A 161 -11.75 -20.11 -14.76
C ASN A 161 -11.73 -18.60 -14.86
N TYR A 162 -11.53 -17.93 -13.73
CA TYR A 162 -11.22 -16.49 -13.72
C TYR A 162 -9.95 -16.20 -12.92
N GLY A 163 -9.23 -15.14 -13.34
CA GLY A 163 -8.04 -14.68 -12.68
C GLY A 163 -8.30 -13.49 -11.75
N SER A 164 -7.60 -13.43 -10.63
CA SER A 164 -7.51 -12.23 -9.79
C SER A 164 -6.12 -12.08 -9.18
N VAL A 165 -5.88 -10.95 -8.51
CA VAL A 165 -4.61 -10.70 -7.78
C VAL A 165 -4.63 -11.28 -6.36
N GLY A 166 -5.46 -12.28 -6.12
CA GLY A 166 -5.53 -13.05 -4.87
C GLY A 166 -6.86 -12.87 -4.11
N PRO A 167 -7.12 -13.77 -3.16
CA PRO A 167 -8.32 -13.74 -2.35
C PRO A 167 -8.48 -12.42 -1.61
N GLY A 168 -9.70 -11.84 -1.65
CA GLY A 168 -10.04 -10.59 -0.98
C GLY A 168 -9.64 -9.32 -1.76
N SER A 169 -9.00 -9.44 -2.93
CA SER A 169 -8.83 -8.29 -3.83
C SER A 169 -10.16 -7.79 -4.38
N SER A 170 -10.20 -6.53 -4.84
CA SER A 170 -11.41 -5.98 -5.50
C SER A 170 -11.82 -6.82 -6.71
N ALA A 171 -10.85 -7.30 -7.48
CA ALA A 171 -11.09 -8.19 -8.63
C ALA A 171 -11.74 -9.51 -8.23
N HIS A 172 -11.28 -10.13 -7.14
CA HIS A 172 -11.88 -11.35 -6.60
C HIS A 172 -13.31 -11.09 -6.13
N LEU A 173 -13.54 -10.08 -5.29
CA LEU A 173 -14.87 -9.75 -4.76
C LEU A 173 -15.85 -9.36 -5.87
N ALA A 174 -15.41 -8.57 -6.86
CA ALA A 174 -16.24 -8.21 -8.00
C ALA A 174 -16.69 -9.45 -8.79
N MET A 175 -15.79 -10.42 -8.97
CA MET A 175 -16.16 -11.66 -9.67
C MET A 175 -17.11 -12.53 -8.83
N GLU A 176 -16.89 -12.67 -7.53
CA GLU A 176 -17.81 -13.43 -6.68
C GLU A 176 -19.22 -12.79 -6.65
N MET A 177 -19.31 -11.46 -6.57
CA MET A 177 -20.59 -10.73 -6.68
C MET A 177 -21.23 -10.93 -8.07
N PHE A 178 -20.43 -10.92 -9.13
CA PHE A 178 -20.91 -11.16 -10.49
C PHE A 178 -21.47 -12.61 -10.62
N LYS A 179 -20.74 -13.60 -10.11
CA LYS A 179 -21.16 -15.01 -10.12
C LYS A 179 -22.51 -15.16 -9.42
N GLU A 180 -22.66 -14.60 -8.23
CA GLU A 180 -23.91 -14.61 -7.47
C GLU A 180 -25.06 -13.95 -8.25
N SER A 181 -24.86 -12.73 -8.74
CA SER A 181 -25.88 -11.95 -9.44
C SER A 181 -26.33 -12.59 -10.76
N ALA A 182 -25.40 -13.18 -11.52
CA ALA A 182 -25.69 -13.79 -12.81
C ALA A 182 -26.11 -15.27 -12.72
N GLY A 183 -26.00 -15.90 -11.55
CA GLY A 183 -26.24 -17.32 -11.36
C GLY A 183 -25.32 -18.18 -12.21
N VAL A 184 -24.02 -17.89 -12.19
CA VAL A 184 -22.95 -18.60 -12.91
C VAL A 184 -21.85 -19.02 -11.96
N ASP A 185 -21.03 -19.99 -12.37
CA ASP A 185 -19.86 -20.39 -11.61
C ASP A 185 -18.60 -20.42 -12.48
N LEU A 186 -17.48 -19.93 -11.92
CA LEU A 186 -16.14 -19.96 -12.48
C LEU A 186 -15.16 -20.27 -11.36
N ALA A 187 -14.17 -21.10 -11.63
CA ALA A 187 -13.15 -21.43 -10.64
C ALA A 187 -12.13 -20.27 -10.51
N HIS A 188 -11.77 -19.93 -9.28
CA HIS A 188 -10.81 -18.86 -8.99
C HIS A 188 -9.37 -19.33 -9.13
N ILE A 189 -8.57 -18.63 -9.94
CA ILE A 189 -7.13 -18.80 -10.07
C ILE A 189 -6.43 -17.54 -9.58
N PRO A 190 -5.75 -17.56 -8.43
CA PRO A 190 -5.04 -16.43 -7.90
C PRO A 190 -3.67 -16.24 -8.55
N TYR A 191 -3.31 -14.99 -8.86
CA TYR A 191 -2.01 -14.58 -9.39
C TYR A 191 -1.36 -13.54 -8.45
N SER A 192 -0.05 -13.32 -8.63
CA SER A 192 0.68 -12.34 -7.81
C SER A 192 0.38 -10.88 -8.18
N GLY A 193 -0.16 -10.61 -9.37
CA GLY A 193 -0.51 -9.27 -9.84
C GLY A 193 -1.20 -9.28 -11.20
N PHE A 194 -1.73 -8.13 -11.61
CA PHE A 194 -2.46 -7.97 -12.87
C PHE A 194 -1.66 -8.33 -14.14
N PRO A 195 -0.35 -8.06 -14.25
CA PRO A 195 0.41 -8.49 -15.43
C PRO A 195 0.28 -10.00 -15.71
N GLN A 196 0.32 -10.84 -14.66
CA GLN A 196 0.16 -12.29 -14.81
C GLN A 196 -1.27 -12.67 -15.18
N VAL A 197 -2.28 -11.99 -14.61
CA VAL A 197 -3.70 -12.20 -14.96
C VAL A 197 -3.93 -11.88 -16.44
N ILE A 198 -3.39 -10.76 -16.93
CA ILE A 198 -3.50 -10.34 -18.33
C ILE A 198 -2.87 -11.39 -19.26
N THR A 199 -1.66 -11.85 -18.94
CA THR A 199 -0.99 -12.91 -19.70
C THR A 199 -1.83 -14.20 -19.73
N ALA A 200 -2.39 -14.60 -18.60
CA ALA A 200 -3.22 -15.79 -18.50
C ALA A 200 -4.55 -15.67 -19.29
N ILE A 201 -5.16 -14.47 -19.33
CA ILE A 201 -6.35 -14.22 -20.18
C ILE A 201 -5.99 -14.29 -21.66
N ILE A 202 -4.89 -13.64 -22.07
CA ILE A 202 -4.44 -13.66 -23.46
C ILE A 202 -4.09 -15.08 -23.91
N GLY A 203 -3.43 -15.86 -23.04
CA GLY A 203 -3.06 -17.26 -23.28
C GLY A 203 -4.24 -18.24 -23.23
N GLY A 204 -5.38 -17.83 -22.66
CA GLY A 204 -6.56 -18.69 -22.53
C GLY A 204 -6.54 -19.60 -21.30
N ASP A 205 -5.58 -19.42 -20.38
CA ASP A 205 -5.50 -20.18 -19.12
C ASP A 205 -6.67 -19.83 -18.19
N VAL A 206 -7.12 -18.60 -18.21
CA VAL A 206 -8.36 -18.13 -17.58
C VAL A 206 -9.24 -17.40 -18.58
N GLN A 207 -10.56 -17.48 -18.42
CA GLN A 207 -11.54 -16.99 -19.36
C GLN A 207 -12.17 -15.67 -18.97
N ALA A 208 -11.87 -15.16 -17.76
CA ALA A 208 -12.36 -13.87 -17.30
C ALA A 208 -11.47 -13.29 -16.20
N GLY A 209 -11.60 -11.99 -15.97
CA GLY A 209 -11.06 -11.30 -14.81
C GLY A 209 -11.66 -9.90 -14.68
N PHE A 210 -11.77 -9.41 -13.48
CA PHE A 210 -11.99 -7.99 -13.23
C PHE A 210 -10.64 -7.30 -13.03
N MET A 211 -10.47 -6.13 -13.67
CA MET A 211 -9.22 -5.36 -13.62
C MET A 211 -9.50 -3.89 -13.44
#